data_a7c33036bfe80fba8a90eb127916ec6d
#
_entry.id   a7c33036bfe80fba8a90eb127916ec6d
#
_cell.length_a   1.000
_cell.length_b   1.000
_cell.length_c   1.000
_cell.angle_alpha   90.00
_cell.angle_beta   90.00
_cell.angle_gamma   90.00
#
_symmetry.space_group_name_H-M   'P 1'
#
loop_
_entity.id
_entity.type
_entity.pdbx_description
1 polymer ?
#
loop_
_entity_poly.entity_id
_entity_poly.type
_entity_poly.pdbx_seq_one_letter_code
_entity_poly.pdbx_strand_id
1 'polypeptide(L)'
;MSIDIACYTSISIDELKERLSMVRAKYDHIFDGLYIMFEPHTILSRQQLALIDDRIEKYNQGTKLLIAEEFGLKEPKSYFLIAVNDKSFPELNTTGIADLFRQELGEGNIIVLLNGEDLI
;
A
#
# COMPACT_ATOMS: atom_id res chain seq x y z
N MET A 1 -2.00 16.29 -11.95
CA MET A 1 -2.15 15.71 -10.60
C MET A 1 -2.28 14.19 -10.71
N SER A 2 -1.43 13.46 -10.04
CA SER A 2 -1.50 12.00 -10.03
C SER A 2 -2.41 11.54 -8.89
N ILE A 3 -3.08 10.41 -9.10
CA ILE A 3 -3.90 9.77 -8.09
C ILE A 3 -3.17 8.52 -7.64
N ASP A 4 -2.87 8.43 -6.36
CA ASP A 4 -2.17 7.30 -5.79
C ASP A 4 -3.05 6.58 -4.76
N ILE A 5 -2.95 5.26 -4.74
CA ILE A 5 -3.61 4.42 -3.74
C ILE A 5 -2.50 3.83 -2.87
N ALA A 6 -2.51 4.18 -1.59
CA ALA A 6 -1.53 3.68 -0.64
C ALA A 6 -2.11 2.53 0.17
N CYS A 7 -1.41 1.40 0.19
CA CYS A 7 -1.86 0.21 0.89
C CYS A 7 -0.85 -0.16 1.98
N TYR A 8 -1.31 -0.22 3.23
CA TYR A 8 -0.51 -0.63 4.38
C TYR A 8 -1.00 -1.98 4.86
N THR A 9 -0.08 -2.91 5.11
CA THR A 9 -0.46 -4.29 5.44
C THR A 9 0.25 -4.79 6.69
N SER A 10 -0.36 -5.79 7.34
CA SER A 10 0.26 -6.56 8.41
C SER A 10 0.93 -7.84 7.89
N ILE A 11 1.07 -7.97 6.59
CA ILE A 11 1.70 -9.11 5.92
C ILE A 11 3.20 -8.85 5.78
N SER A 12 4.04 -9.86 6.02
CA SER A 12 5.48 -9.72 5.85
C SER A 12 5.83 -9.38 4.40
N ILE A 13 6.96 -8.68 4.21
CA ILE A 13 7.37 -8.24 2.89
C ILE A 13 7.54 -9.40 1.90
N ASP A 14 8.08 -10.52 2.34
CA ASP A 14 8.31 -11.67 1.47
C ASP A 14 6.97 -12.30 1.03
N GLU A 15 6.04 -12.48 1.95
CA GLU A 15 4.72 -12.99 1.64
C GLU A 15 3.94 -12.01 0.77
N LEU A 16 4.07 -10.71 1.04
CA LEU A 16 3.39 -9.70 0.25
C LEU A 16 3.86 -9.70 -1.20
N LYS A 17 5.18 -9.79 -1.43
CA LYS A 17 5.73 -9.87 -2.79
C LYS A 17 5.16 -11.04 -3.56
N GLU A 18 5.05 -12.20 -2.92
CA GLU A 18 4.49 -13.39 -3.53
C GLU A 18 3.01 -13.21 -3.87
N ARG A 19 2.23 -12.70 -2.92
CA ARG A 19 0.79 -12.45 -3.14
C ARG A 19 0.54 -11.40 -4.22
N LEU A 20 1.33 -10.33 -4.25
CA LEU A 20 1.18 -9.29 -5.28
C LEU A 20 1.52 -9.80 -6.67
N SER A 21 2.49 -10.71 -6.79
CA SER A 21 2.78 -11.36 -8.07
C SER A 21 1.59 -12.17 -8.56
N MET A 22 0.91 -12.87 -7.66
CA MET A 22 -0.29 -13.64 -8.00
C MET A 22 -1.46 -12.72 -8.38
N VAL A 23 -1.64 -11.63 -7.66
CA VAL A 23 -2.67 -10.63 -7.97
C VAL A 23 -2.42 -10.02 -9.35
N ARG A 24 -1.18 -9.65 -9.65
CA ARG A 24 -0.82 -9.08 -10.94
C ARG A 24 -1.11 -10.05 -12.09
N ALA A 25 -0.84 -11.33 -11.90
CA ALA A 25 -1.13 -12.35 -12.91
C ALA A 25 -2.63 -12.59 -13.06
N LYS A 26 -3.36 -12.65 -11.96
CA LYS A 26 -4.81 -12.90 -11.95
C LYS A 26 -5.61 -11.75 -12.54
N TYR A 27 -5.15 -10.52 -12.33
CA TYR A 27 -5.83 -9.30 -12.76
C TYR A 27 -4.98 -8.49 -13.75
N ASP A 28 -4.29 -9.18 -14.67
CA ASP A 28 -3.38 -8.53 -15.61
C ASP A 28 -4.08 -7.47 -16.47
N HIS A 29 -5.35 -7.67 -16.81
CA HIS A 29 -6.14 -6.71 -17.57
C HIS A 29 -6.36 -5.39 -16.82
N ILE A 30 -6.30 -5.40 -15.48
CA ILE A 30 -6.42 -4.20 -14.66
C ILE A 30 -5.07 -3.49 -14.55
N PHE A 31 -4.00 -4.27 -14.36
CA PHE A 31 -2.65 -3.75 -14.16
C PHE A 31 -1.84 -3.60 -15.46
N ASP A 32 -2.47 -3.80 -16.60
CA ASP A 32 -1.86 -3.62 -17.91
C ASP A 32 -2.22 -2.22 -18.45
N GLY A 33 -1.51 -1.21 -17.96
CA GLY A 33 -1.64 0.14 -18.44
C GLY A 33 -2.61 1.05 -17.70
N LEU A 34 -3.64 0.51 -17.04
CA LEU A 34 -4.61 1.33 -16.30
C LEU A 34 -4.10 1.74 -14.93
N TYR A 35 -3.52 0.80 -14.22
CA TYR A 35 -2.96 0.99 -12.89
C TYR A 35 -1.54 0.46 -12.85
N ILE A 36 -0.66 1.16 -12.16
CA ILE A 36 0.73 0.74 -11.97
C ILE A 36 0.92 0.34 -10.52
N MET A 37 1.27 -0.93 -10.29
CA MET A 37 1.57 -1.44 -8.96
C MET A 37 3.08 -1.35 -8.73
N PHE A 38 3.48 -0.52 -7.77
CA PHE A 38 4.89 -0.37 -7.42
C PHE A 38 5.35 -1.49 -6.48
N GLU A 39 6.67 -1.69 -6.42
CA GLU A 39 7.26 -2.69 -5.53
C GLU A 39 6.92 -2.39 -4.07
N PRO A 40 6.63 -3.43 -3.27
CA PRO A 40 6.34 -3.24 -1.86
C PRO A 40 7.60 -2.95 -1.05
N HIS A 41 7.42 -2.28 0.08
CA HIS A 41 8.48 -1.91 1.01
C HIS A 41 8.11 -2.31 2.42
N THR A 42 9.13 -2.55 3.25
CA THR A 42 8.96 -2.88 4.65
C THR A 42 8.61 -1.64 5.47
N ILE A 43 7.66 -1.78 6.39
CA ILE A 43 7.42 -0.78 7.44
C ILE A 43 8.30 -1.18 8.63
N LEU A 44 9.19 -0.27 9.06
CA LEU A 44 10.09 -0.55 10.16
C LEU A 44 9.37 -0.47 11.50
N SER A 45 9.72 -1.38 12.41
CA SER A 45 9.22 -1.36 13.78
C SER A 45 9.86 -0.21 14.57
N ARG A 46 9.28 0.12 15.74
CA ARG A 46 9.86 1.15 16.61
C ARG A 46 11.29 0.83 17.01
N GLN A 47 11.60 -0.44 17.24
CA GLN A 47 12.96 -0.87 17.58
C GLN A 47 13.93 -0.65 16.43
N GLN A 48 13.50 -0.96 15.20
CA GLN A 48 14.31 -0.72 14.01
C GLN A 48 14.49 0.77 13.74
N LEU A 49 13.44 1.57 13.94
CA LEU A 49 13.51 3.03 13.78
C LEU A 49 14.51 3.66 14.75
N ALA A 50 14.59 3.15 15.96
CA ALA A 50 15.51 3.67 16.97
C ALA A 50 16.99 3.52 16.58
N LEU A 51 17.29 2.60 15.67
CA LEU A 51 18.66 2.35 15.19
C LEU A 51 19.08 3.26 14.04
N ILE A 52 18.15 4.06 13.51
CA ILE A 52 18.44 4.98 12.40
C ILE A 52 19.02 6.28 12.95
N ASP A 53 20.23 6.65 12.51
CA ASP A 53 20.90 7.88 12.94
C ASP A 53 20.47 9.08 12.11
N ASP A 54 20.16 8.90 10.83
CA ASP A 54 19.73 9.97 9.94
C ASP A 54 18.30 10.41 10.30
N ARG A 55 18.16 11.69 10.70
CA ARG A 55 16.88 12.23 11.15
C ARG A 55 15.82 12.26 10.04
N ILE A 56 16.22 12.56 8.82
CA ILE A 56 15.29 12.66 7.70
C ILE A 56 14.76 11.28 7.35
N GLU A 57 15.64 10.29 7.25
CA GLU A 57 15.24 8.93 6.96
C GLU A 57 14.38 8.35 8.07
N LYS A 58 14.76 8.59 9.34
CA LYS A 58 14.00 8.14 10.50
C LYS A 58 12.58 8.72 10.48
N TYR A 59 12.45 10.00 10.16
CA TYR A 59 11.16 10.66 10.02
C TYR A 59 10.33 10.02 8.90
N ASN A 60 10.91 9.84 7.72
CA ASN A 60 10.23 9.28 6.57
C ASN A 60 9.74 7.85 6.83
N GLN A 61 10.58 7.01 7.42
CA GLN A 61 10.20 5.64 7.75
C GLN A 61 9.19 5.59 8.88
N GLY A 62 9.36 6.43 9.91
CA GLY A 62 8.45 6.50 11.05
C GLY A 62 7.06 6.98 10.70
N THR A 63 6.94 7.87 9.71
CA THR A 63 5.64 8.38 9.24
C THR A 63 4.75 7.25 8.72
N LYS A 64 5.32 6.28 8.01
CA LYS A 64 4.56 5.14 7.49
C LYS A 64 3.96 4.29 8.60
N LEU A 65 4.74 4.05 9.66
CA LEU A 65 4.25 3.32 10.81
C LEU A 65 3.12 4.07 11.52
N LEU A 66 3.29 5.38 11.72
CA LEU A 66 2.29 6.22 12.38
C LEU A 66 0.98 6.27 11.60
N ILE A 67 1.04 6.41 10.28
CA ILE A 67 -0.15 6.42 9.43
C ILE A 67 -0.90 5.09 9.56
N ALA A 68 -0.19 3.97 9.44
CA ALA A 68 -0.80 2.67 9.53
C ALA A 68 -1.49 2.44 10.87
N GLU A 69 -0.86 2.85 11.97
CA GLU A 69 -1.42 2.73 13.31
C GLU A 69 -2.61 3.67 13.52
N GLU A 70 -2.54 4.88 12.99
CA GLU A 70 -3.61 5.86 13.08
C GLU A 70 -4.92 5.35 12.48
N PHE A 71 -4.83 4.62 11.37
CA PHE A 71 -5.99 4.04 10.72
C PHE A 71 -6.33 2.63 11.23
N GLY A 72 -5.72 2.20 12.33
CA GLY A 72 -6.12 1.01 13.06
C GLY A 72 -5.52 -0.30 12.62
N LEU A 73 -4.47 -0.27 11.78
CA LEU A 73 -3.80 -1.48 11.38
C LEU A 73 -2.94 -2.03 12.51
N LYS A 74 -3.17 -3.27 12.91
CA LYS A 74 -2.39 -3.95 13.93
C LYS A 74 -1.13 -4.54 13.32
N GLU A 75 0.00 -4.32 13.97
CA GLU A 75 1.30 -4.85 13.54
C GLU A 75 1.62 -4.56 12.07
N PRO A 76 1.72 -3.26 11.67
CA PRO A 76 2.09 -2.93 10.29
C PRO A 76 3.46 -3.50 9.93
N LYS A 77 3.56 -4.16 8.79
CA LYS A 77 4.81 -4.81 8.34
C LYS A 77 5.28 -4.37 6.98
N SER A 78 4.36 -3.99 6.10
CA SER A 78 4.70 -3.62 4.73
C SER A 78 3.70 -2.64 4.14
N TYR A 79 4.09 -1.99 3.04
CA TYR A 79 3.21 -1.12 2.30
C TYR A 79 3.57 -1.13 0.82
N PHE A 80 2.62 -0.75 -0.03
CA PHE A 80 2.87 -0.57 -1.45
C PHE A 80 1.95 0.51 -1.99
N LEU A 81 2.31 1.03 -3.17
CA LEU A 81 1.57 2.08 -3.84
C LEU A 81 1.04 1.59 -5.18
N ILE A 82 -0.13 2.10 -5.56
CA ILE A 82 -0.71 1.88 -6.88
C ILE A 82 -1.00 3.27 -7.46
N ALA A 83 -0.44 3.55 -8.64
CA ALA A 83 -0.71 4.79 -9.34
C ALA A 83 -1.75 4.57 -10.42
N VAL A 84 -2.64 5.55 -10.60
CA VAL A 84 -3.60 5.55 -11.69
C VAL A 84 -2.91 6.12 -12.92
N ASN A 85 -2.76 5.32 -13.96
CA ASN A 85 -2.04 5.69 -15.17
C ASN A 85 -2.91 6.40 -16.22
N ASP A 86 -4.20 6.09 -16.25
CA ASP A 86 -5.10 6.67 -17.23
C ASP A 86 -5.73 7.95 -16.73
N LYS A 87 -5.20 9.08 -17.23
CA LYS A 87 -5.66 10.42 -16.84
C LYS A 87 -6.93 10.86 -17.58
N SER A 88 -7.32 10.15 -18.62
CA SER A 88 -8.51 10.47 -19.40
C SER A 88 -9.78 9.84 -18.83
N PHE A 89 -9.65 9.08 -17.77
CA PHE A 89 -10.73 8.26 -17.24
C PHE A 89 -11.71 9.08 -16.39
N PRO A 90 -12.99 9.18 -16.78
CA PRO A 90 -13.96 9.99 -16.03
C PRO A 90 -14.42 9.35 -14.73
N GLU A 91 -14.27 8.04 -14.58
CA GLU A 91 -14.71 7.31 -13.40
C GLU A 91 -13.60 6.41 -12.88
N LEU A 92 -12.87 6.92 -11.88
CA LEU A 92 -11.83 6.16 -11.24
C LEU A 92 -12.44 5.24 -10.18
N ASN A 93 -12.40 3.94 -10.41
CA ASN A 93 -12.92 2.96 -9.48
C ASN A 93 -11.89 2.62 -8.40
N THR A 94 -11.48 3.62 -7.62
CA THR A 94 -10.49 3.42 -6.56
C THR A 94 -11.04 2.52 -5.45
N THR A 95 -12.32 2.63 -5.14
CA THR A 95 -12.98 1.76 -4.15
C THR A 95 -12.98 0.30 -4.61
N GLY A 96 -13.20 0.06 -5.90
CA GLY A 96 -13.14 -1.30 -6.45
C GLY A 96 -11.75 -1.91 -6.36
N ILE A 97 -10.71 -1.11 -6.58
CA ILE A 97 -9.32 -1.55 -6.41
C ILE A 97 -9.05 -1.86 -4.93
N ALA A 98 -9.53 -1.01 -4.03
CA ALA A 98 -9.39 -1.26 -2.59
C ALA A 98 -10.06 -2.58 -2.18
N ASP A 99 -11.27 -2.82 -2.65
CA ASP A 99 -12.02 -4.06 -2.37
C ASP A 99 -11.30 -5.29 -2.92
N LEU A 100 -10.71 -5.17 -4.11
CA LEU A 100 -9.92 -6.24 -4.71
C LEU A 100 -8.78 -6.66 -3.77
N PHE A 101 -8.02 -5.70 -3.27
CA PHE A 101 -6.90 -6.01 -2.36
C PHE A 101 -7.37 -6.50 -1.01
N ARG A 102 -8.49 -6.01 -0.49
CA ARG A 102 -9.08 -6.56 0.73
C ARG A 102 -9.46 -8.02 0.57
N GLN A 103 -10.01 -8.38 -0.57
CA GLN A 103 -10.38 -9.75 -0.88
C GLN A 103 -9.14 -10.65 -1.01
N GLU A 104 -8.12 -10.17 -1.72
CA GLU A 104 -6.93 -10.98 -2.02
C GLU A 104 -5.95 -11.08 -0.84
N LEU A 105 -5.85 -10.05 -0.01
CA LEU A 105 -4.90 -10.00 1.10
C LEU A 105 -5.54 -10.22 2.47
N GLY A 106 -6.87 -10.19 2.54
CA GLY A 106 -7.60 -10.32 3.80
C GLY A 106 -7.97 -8.95 4.37
N GLU A 107 -9.27 -8.74 4.61
CA GLU A 107 -9.80 -7.45 5.03
C GLU A 107 -9.18 -6.92 6.33
N GLY A 108 -8.89 -7.80 7.29
CA GLY A 108 -8.27 -7.41 8.55
C GLY A 108 -6.77 -7.15 8.47
N ASN A 109 -6.14 -7.42 7.33
CA ASN A 109 -4.69 -7.33 7.14
C ASN A 109 -4.25 -6.11 6.35
N ILE A 110 -5.16 -5.26 5.91
CA ILE A 110 -4.84 -4.16 5.00
C ILE A 110 -5.70 -2.93 5.29
N ILE A 111 -5.10 -1.76 5.13
CA ILE A 111 -5.83 -0.49 5.01
C ILE A 111 -5.42 0.15 3.70
N VAL A 112 -6.37 0.83 3.07
CA VAL A 112 -6.20 1.44 1.75
C VAL A 112 -6.58 2.91 1.84
N LEU A 113 -5.65 3.77 1.45
CA LEU A 113 -5.84 5.23 1.50
C LEU A 113 -5.74 5.83 0.11
N LEU A 114 -6.69 6.70 -0.22
CA LEU A 114 -6.64 7.48 -1.46
C LEU A 114 -5.73 8.69 -1.23
N ASN A 115 -4.70 8.82 -2.07
CA ASN A 115 -3.67 9.87 -1.96
C ASN A 115 -2.99 9.91 -0.59
N GLY A 116 -2.99 8.78 0.12
CA GLY A 116 -2.38 8.69 1.45
C GLY A 116 -3.15 9.39 2.56
N GLU A 117 -4.36 9.88 2.30
CA GLU A 117 -5.13 10.68 3.26
C GLU A 117 -6.50 10.10 3.58
N ASP A 118 -7.24 9.67 2.59
CA ASP A 118 -8.64 9.26 2.74
C ASP A 118 -8.80 7.75 2.72
N LEU A 119 -9.36 7.19 3.78
CA LEU A 119 -9.68 5.77 3.85
C LEU A 119 -10.77 5.42 2.84
N ILE A 120 -10.50 4.47 1.97
CA ILE A 120 -11.45 4.04 0.94
C ILE A 120 -11.81 2.55 0.97
#